data_fcee32ec695069c037c2836169a0f794
#
_entry.id   fcee32ec695069c037c2836169a0f794
#
_cell.length_a   1.000
_cell.length_b   1.000
_cell.length_c   1.000
_cell.angle_alpha   90.00
_cell.angle_beta   90.00
_cell.angle_gamma   90.00
#
_symmetry.space_group_name_H-M   'P 1'
#
loop_
_entity.id
_entity.type
_entity.pdbx_description
1 polymer ?
#
loop_
_entity_poly.entity_id
_entity_poly.type
_entity_poly.pdbx_seq_one_letter_code
_entity_poly.pdbx_strand_id
1 'polypeptide(L)'
;MSRPSLLRVLSIPLVALLAGAGVPPAHAESHVPCHTLPDAVLRHAKAEAESATIRGCVKEKENGRLSYEVETVKDGRSRDILLDASGSILEVEQEVTPDSLPAAVAAAIAKAAHGGKVGMIESVTRGDAIASYETTITSKGQRREVAFTPQGAPVKAD
;
A
#
# COMPACT_ATOMS: atom_id res chain seq x y z
N MET A 1 21.27 7.87 20.64
CA MET A 1 19.82 8.15 20.63
C MET A 1 19.21 7.33 19.52
N SER A 2 18.68 6.15 19.86
CA SER A 2 18.08 5.21 18.91
C SER A 2 16.73 5.75 18.47
N ARG A 3 16.55 6.01 17.19
CA ARG A 3 15.26 6.33 16.58
C ARG A 3 14.38 5.09 16.67
N PRO A 4 13.12 5.21 17.13
CA PRO A 4 12.20 4.08 17.07
C PRO A 4 12.00 3.71 15.60
N SER A 5 12.11 2.42 15.31
CA SER A 5 11.70 1.84 14.03
C SER A 5 10.26 2.27 13.75
N LEU A 6 10.06 2.95 12.64
CA LEU A 6 8.72 3.20 12.12
C LEU A 6 8.08 1.84 11.89
N LEU A 7 7.05 1.55 12.68
CA LEU A 7 6.21 0.38 12.52
C LEU A 7 5.53 0.53 11.16
N ARG A 8 5.94 -0.28 10.22
CA ARG A 8 5.43 -0.27 8.86
C ARG A 8 3.93 -0.48 8.87
N VAL A 9 3.25 0.33 8.10
CA VAL A 9 1.92 -0.02 7.62
C VAL A 9 2.17 -1.05 6.52
N LEU A 10 1.96 -2.33 6.80
CA LEU A 10 1.82 -3.33 5.76
C LEU A 10 0.57 -2.94 4.97
N SER A 11 0.71 -2.83 3.68
CA SER A 11 -0.44 -2.83 2.77
C SER A 11 -1.10 -4.20 2.89
N ILE A 12 -2.05 -4.31 3.82
CA ILE A 12 -2.88 -5.51 3.93
C ILE A 12 -3.98 -5.31 2.90
N PRO A 13 -4.12 -6.19 1.91
CA PRO A 13 -5.28 -6.15 1.04
C PRO A 13 -6.54 -6.12 1.91
N LEU A 14 -7.43 -5.24 1.60
CA LEU A 14 -8.70 -5.00 2.31
C LEU A 14 -9.52 -6.30 2.34
N VAL A 15 -9.34 -7.09 3.39
CA VAL A 15 -10.16 -8.28 3.63
C VAL A 15 -11.45 -7.82 4.30
N ALA A 16 -12.52 -7.76 3.53
CA ALA A 16 -13.86 -7.53 4.06
C ALA A 16 -14.26 -8.70 4.95
N LEU A 17 -14.58 -8.43 6.20
CA LEU A 17 -15.19 -9.36 7.13
C LEU A 17 -16.66 -9.56 6.72
N LEU A 18 -16.93 -10.47 5.77
CA LEU A 18 -18.24 -11.04 5.55
C LEU A 18 -18.39 -12.24 6.49
N ALA A 19 -19.39 -12.20 7.36
CA ALA A 19 -19.82 -13.31 8.19
C ALA A 19 -20.44 -14.41 7.30
N GLY A 20 -19.60 -15.21 6.70
CA GLY A 20 -19.90 -16.45 6.01
C GLY A 20 -18.72 -17.37 6.24
N ALA A 21 -18.95 -18.63 6.63
CA ALA A 21 -17.92 -19.63 6.91
C ALA A 21 -17.13 -20.01 5.64
N GLY A 22 -16.40 -19.05 5.08
CA GLY A 22 -15.43 -19.24 4.01
C GLY A 22 -14.02 -19.18 4.62
N VAL A 23 -13.17 -20.13 4.28
CA VAL A 23 -11.74 -20.07 4.60
C VAL A 23 -11.20 -18.77 3.99
N PRO A 24 -10.58 -17.87 4.79
CA PRO A 24 -9.99 -16.67 4.22
C PRO A 24 -8.97 -17.08 3.15
N PRO A 25 -8.83 -16.34 2.06
CA PRO A 25 -7.82 -16.64 1.05
C PRO A 25 -6.45 -16.72 1.75
N ALA A 26 -5.68 -17.73 1.42
CA ALA A 26 -4.33 -17.91 1.97
C ALA A 26 -3.47 -16.76 1.41
N HIS A 27 -3.34 -15.70 2.18
CA HIS A 27 -2.39 -14.62 1.95
C HIS A 27 -1.11 -14.96 2.70
N ALA A 28 -0.02 -15.09 1.98
CA ALA A 28 1.30 -15.35 2.53
C ALA A 28 2.26 -14.27 2.06
N GLU A 29 2.78 -13.53 3.00
CA GLU A 29 3.73 -12.44 2.80
C GLU A 29 5.05 -12.79 3.50
N SER A 30 6.18 -12.51 2.86
CA SER A 30 7.50 -12.76 3.43
C SER A 30 8.53 -11.75 2.94
N HIS A 31 9.25 -11.11 3.88
CA HIS A 31 10.42 -10.32 3.53
C HIS A 31 11.52 -11.23 2.98
N VAL A 32 12.10 -10.82 1.87
CA VAL A 32 13.17 -11.54 1.18
C VAL A 32 14.35 -10.61 0.87
N PRO A 33 15.59 -11.13 0.79
CA PRO A 33 16.69 -10.34 0.29
C PRO A 33 16.42 -9.87 -1.15
N CYS A 34 16.54 -8.57 -1.43
CA CYS A 34 16.17 -8.02 -2.74
C CYS A 34 16.93 -8.64 -3.91
N HIS A 35 18.17 -9.10 -3.67
CA HIS A 35 18.97 -9.78 -4.71
C HIS A 35 18.41 -11.16 -5.13
N THR A 36 17.43 -11.69 -4.40
CA THR A 36 16.77 -12.98 -4.72
C THR A 36 15.54 -12.81 -5.60
N LEU A 37 15.13 -11.57 -5.87
CA LEU A 37 14.01 -11.30 -6.77
C LEU A 37 14.39 -11.62 -8.22
N PRO A 38 13.42 -11.99 -9.07
CA PRO A 38 13.69 -12.16 -10.50
C PRO A 38 14.32 -10.90 -11.11
N ASP A 39 15.26 -11.07 -12.03
CA ASP A 39 15.97 -9.96 -12.67
C ASP A 39 15.03 -8.95 -13.32
N ALA A 40 13.94 -9.42 -13.93
CA ALA A 40 12.93 -8.55 -14.53
C ALA A 40 12.26 -7.64 -13.49
N VAL A 41 11.89 -8.21 -12.34
CA VAL A 41 11.30 -7.47 -11.22
C VAL A 41 12.25 -6.39 -10.73
N LEU A 42 13.52 -6.75 -10.45
CA LEU A 42 14.52 -5.77 -9.99
C LEU A 42 14.81 -4.66 -11.00
N ARG A 43 14.88 -5.01 -12.31
CA ARG A 43 15.11 -3.98 -13.35
C ARG A 43 13.96 -2.99 -13.43
N HIS A 44 12.72 -3.49 -13.48
CA HIS A 44 11.55 -2.63 -13.61
C HIS A 44 11.29 -1.82 -12.34
N ALA A 45 11.45 -2.43 -11.16
CA ALA A 45 11.35 -1.70 -9.89
C ALA A 45 12.39 -0.58 -9.80
N LYS A 46 13.65 -0.83 -10.19
CA LYS A 46 14.70 0.20 -10.19
C LYS A 46 14.42 1.32 -11.20
N ALA A 47 13.87 0.99 -12.36
CA ALA A 47 13.50 1.99 -13.36
C ALA A 47 12.36 2.88 -12.84
N GLU A 48 11.34 2.28 -12.22
CA GLU A 48 10.20 2.99 -11.63
C GLU A 48 10.60 3.79 -10.38
N ALA A 49 11.47 3.23 -9.56
CA ALA A 49 11.98 3.91 -8.35
C ALA A 49 12.84 5.15 -8.68
N GLU A 50 13.38 5.23 -9.90
CA GLU A 50 14.32 6.29 -10.30
C GLU A 50 15.50 6.44 -9.31
N SER A 51 15.55 7.57 -8.56
CA SER A 51 16.58 7.88 -7.57
C SER A 51 16.20 7.47 -6.14
N ALA A 52 15.09 6.77 -5.94
CA ALA A 52 14.65 6.33 -4.61
C ALA A 52 15.61 5.26 -4.04
N THR A 53 15.72 5.23 -2.72
CA THR A 53 16.49 4.21 -2.02
C THR A 53 15.63 3.00 -1.73
N ILE A 54 16.02 1.82 -2.21
CA ILE A 54 15.36 0.55 -1.87
C ILE A 54 15.61 0.25 -0.38
N ARG A 55 14.54 -0.02 0.35
CA ARG A 55 14.54 -0.29 1.80
C ARG A 55 14.30 -1.75 2.12
N GLY A 56 13.52 -2.43 1.29
CA GLY A 56 13.14 -3.81 1.49
C GLY A 56 12.50 -4.41 0.26
N CYS A 57 12.31 -5.72 0.32
CA CYS A 57 11.59 -6.46 -0.69
C CYS A 57 10.72 -7.51 -0.02
N VAL A 58 9.50 -7.64 -0.49
CA VAL A 58 8.51 -8.58 -0.02
C VAL A 58 8.09 -9.49 -1.16
N LYS A 59 7.88 -10.75 -0.85
CA LYS A 59 7.30 -11.74 -1.73
C LYS A 59 5.92 -12.07 -1.19
N GLU A 60 4.91 -11.90 -2.02
CA GLU A 60 3.52 -12.14 -1.69
C GLU A 60 2.95 -13.27 -2.52
N LYS A 61 2.06 -14.04 -1.92
CA LYS A 61 1.29 -15.04 -2.62
C LYS A 61 -0.17 -14.92 -2.20
N GLU A 62 -0.99 -14.48 -3.13
CA GLU A 62 -2.42 -14.35 -2.93
C GLU A 62 -3.18 -15.13 -4.01
N ASN A 63 -4.16 -15.96 -3.59
CA ASN A 63 -4.98 -16.76 -4.51
C ASN A 63 -4.17 -17.55 -5.56
N GLY A 64 -2.95 -18.01 -5.18
CA GLY A 64 -2.04 -18.73 -6.07
C GLY A 64 -1.21 -17.83 -7.00
N ARG A 65 -1.47 -16.54 -7.05
CA ARG A 65 -0.67 -15.54 -7.78
C ARG A 65 0.51 -15.09 -6.94
N LEU A 66 1.64 -14.91 -7.59
CA LEU A 66 2.88 -14.47 -6.98
C LEU A 66 3.16 -13.04 -7.42
N SER A 67 3.40 -12.16 -6.46
CA SER A 67 3.82 -10.78 -6.65
C SER A 67 5.03 -10.44 -5.77
N TYR A 68 5.65 -9.33 -6.07
CA TYR A 68 6.79 -8.80 -5.34
C TYR A 68 6.58 -7.32 -5.09
N GLU A 69 6.72 -6.90 -3.85
CA GLU A 69 6.75 -5.50 -3.49
C GLU A 69 8.20 -5.07 -3.29
N VAL A 70 8.57 -3.95 -3.89
CA VAL A 70 9.86 -3.30 -3.68
C VAL A 70 9.63 -1.98 -2.96
N GLU A 71 9.95 -1.99 -1.68
CA GLU A 71 9.78 -0.86 -0.79
C GLU A 71 10.89 0.15 -0.99
N THR A 72 10.52 1.39 -1.27
CA THR A 72 11.48 2.46 -1.51
C THR A 72 11.18 3.71 -0.68
N VAL A 73 12.16 4.60 -0.58
CA VAL A 73 12.00 5.93 0.02
C VAL A 73 12.64 6.96 -0.90
N LYS A 74 11.86 7.98 -1.26
CA LYS A 74 12.29 9.14 -2.02
C LYS A 74 11.96 10.41 -1.22
N ASP A 75 12.95 11.26 -1.00
CA ASP A 75 12.79 12.52 -0.25
C ASP A 75 12.12 12.36 1.13
N GLY A 76 12.44 11.22 1.80
CA GLY A 76 11.91 10.89 3.12
C GLY A 76 10.49 10.33 3.14
N ARG A 77 9.86 10.11 1.97
CA ARG A 77 8.52 9.52 1.82
C ARG A 77 8.58 8.12 1.28
N SER A 78 7.64 7.29 1.73
CA SER A 78 7.43 5.94 1.21
C SER A 78 6.97 5.98 -0.24
N ARG A 79 7.50 5.07 -1.03
CA ARG A 79 7.04 4.76 -2.38
C ARG A 79 7.28 3.27 -2.63
N ASP A 80 6.22 2.51 -2.69
CA ASP A 80 6.28 1.07 -2.79
C ASP A 80 5.74 0.63 -4.16
N ILE A 81 6.40 -0.36 -4.76
CA ILE A 81 6.15 -0.78 -6.14
C ILE A 81 5.82 -2.26 -6.11
N LEU A 82 4.58 -2.59 -6.46
CA LEU A 82 4.10 -3.95 -6.59
C LEU A 82 4.23 -4.43 -8.03
N LEU A 83 4.89 -5.57 -8.22
CA LEU A 83 5.12 -6.16 -9.54
C LEU A 83 4.69 -7.63 -9.56
N ASP A 84 4.25 -8.09 -10.72
CA ASP A 84 4.07 -9.52 -10.94
C ASP A 84 5.42 -10.25 -11.16
N ALA A 85 5.39 -11.56 -11.25
CA ALA A 85 6.59 -12.37 -11.44
C ALA A 85 7.30 -12.13 -12.79
N SER A 86 6.64 -11.53 -13.77
CA SER A 86 7.24 -11.14 -15.05
C SER A 86 7.94 -9.77 -14.99
N GLY A 87 7.73 -9.02 -13.90
CA GLY A 87 8.21 -7.67 -13.70
C GLY A 87 7.27 -6.59 -14.22
N SER A 88 6.03 -6.94 -14.58
CA SER A 88 5.02 -5.93 -14.91
C SER A 88 4.58 -5.23 -13.63
N ILE A 89 4.57 -3.89 -13.64
CA ILE A 89 4.09 -3.10 -12.49
C ILE A 89 2.58 -3.25 -12.42
N LEU A 90 2.11 -3.71 -11.27
CA LEU A 90 0.70 -3.84 -10.95
C LEU A 90 0.18 -2.59 -10.28
N GLU A 91 1.00 -2.01 -9.36
CA GLU A 91 0.61 -0.93 -8.51
C GLU A 91 1.82 -0.13 -8.03
N VAL A 92 1.63 1.15 -7.82
CA VAL A 92 2.59 2.02 -7.15
C VAL A 92 1.86 2.77 -6.04
N GLU A 93 2.29 2.57 -4.81
CA GLU A 93 1.83 3.30 -3.63
C GLU A 93 2.79 4.44 -3.32
N GLN A 94 2.27 5.62 -3.12
CA GLN A 94 3.08 6.80 -2.84
C GLN A 94 2.53 7.56 -1.65
N GLU A 95 3.34 7.73 -0.61
CA GLU A 95 2.99 8.61 0.51
C GLU A 95 2.73 10.03 0.02
N VAL A 96 1.58 10.56 0.41
CA VAL A 96 1.14 11.91 0.07
C VAL A 96 0.86 12.73 1.32
N THR A 97 1.00 14.05 1.21
CA THR A 97 0.65 14.95 2.32
C THR A 97 -0.85 15.21 2.35
N PRO A 98 -1.45 15.45 3.53
CA PRO A 98 -2.86 15.82 3.63
C PRO A 98 -3.25 17.00 2.75
N ASP A 99 -2.35 17.97 2.59
CA ASP A 99 -2.61 19.20 1.80
C ASP A 99 -2.61 18.94 0.29
N SER A 100 -2.08 17.81 -0.17
CA SER A 100 -2.08 17.44 -1.59
C SER A 100 -3.31 16.62 -2.02
N LEU A 101 -4.17 16.28 -1.06
CA LEU A 101 -5.35 15.46 -1.35
C LEU A 101 -6.42 16.24 -2.13
N PRO A 102 -7.15 15.58 -3.04
CA PRO A 102 -8.41 16.11 -3.53
C PRO A 102 -9.37 16.42 -2.38
N ALA A 103 -10.07 17.55 -2.44
CA ALA A 103 -10.98 17.95 -1.37
C ALA A 103 -12.03 16.88 -1.01
N ALA A 104 -12.51 16.13 -2.00
CA ALA A 104 -13.46 15.04 -1.80
C ALA A 104 -12.84 13.90 -0.97
N VAL A 105 -11.58 13.56 -1.22
CA VAL A 105 -10.85 12.52 -0.48
C VAL A 105 -10.58 12.97 0.95
N ALA A 106 -10.10 14.20 1.15
CA ALA A 106 -9.87 14.76 2.48
C ALA A 106 -11.16 14.74 3.32
N ALA A 107 -12.29 15.15 2.74
CA ALA A 107 -13.59 15.10 3.40
C ALA A 107 -14.05 13.67 3.74
N ALA A 108 -13.82 12.71 2.83
CA ALA A 108 -14.16 11.30 3.05
C ALA A 108 -13.34 10.67 4.16
N ILE A 109 -12.03 10.94 4.20
CA ILE A 109 -11.11 10.47 5.27
C ILE A 109 -11.54 11.08 6.61
N ALA A 110 -11.79 12.40 6.68
CA ALA A 110 -12.23 13.06 7.91
C ALA A 110 -13.56 12.49 8.43
N LYS A 111 -14.52 12.26 7.54
CA LYS A 111 -15.80 11.61 7.87
C LYS A 111 -15.58 10.20 8.40
N ALA A 112 -14.74 9.41 7.75
CA ALA A 112 -14.45 8.06 8.18
C ALA A 112 -13.71 8.02 9.52
N ALA A 113 -12.83 8.97 9.78
CA ALA A 113 -12.04 9.02 11.00
C ALA A 113 -12.91 9.23 12.26
N HIS A 114 -14.02 9.96 12.17
CA HIS A 114 -14.88 10.26 13.34
C HIS A 114 -14.09 10.70 14.59
N GLY A 115 -13.05 11.54 14.39
CA GLY A 115 -12.16 11.97 15.47
C GLY A 115 -11.08 10.95 15.85
N GLY A 116 -11.00 9.81 15.17
CA GLY A 116 -9.88 8.87 15.28
C GLY A 116 -8.59 9.44 14.66
N LYS A 117 -7.47 8.79 14.97
CA LYS A 117 -6.17 9.16 14.40
C LYS A 117 -6.05 8.60 12.98
N VAL A 118 -5.79 9.47 12.02
CA VAL A 118 -5.44 9.12 10.64
C VAL A 118 -3.94 8.81 10.58
N GLY A 119 -3.58 7.73 9.95
CA GLY A 119 -2.19 7.32 9.71
C GLY A 119 -1.57 8.00 8.49
N MET A 120 -0.54 7.39 7.94
CA MET A 120 0.03 7.77 6.65
C MET A 120 -1.05 7.64 5.58
N ILE A 121 -1.02 8.53 4.61
CA ILE A 121 -1.95 8.50 3.48
C ILE A 121 -1.13 8.21 2.24
N GLU A 122 -1.59 7.27 1.43
CA GLU A 122 -0.95 6.87 0.20
C GLU A 122 -1.90 7.03 -0.98
N SER A 123 -1.36 7.47 -2.10
CA SER A 123 -2.04 7.36 -3.39
C SER A 123 -1.64 6.04 -4.02
N VAL A 124 -2.62 5.33 -4.53
CA VAL A 124 -2.46 4.04 -5.22
C VAL A 124 -2.66 4.26 -6.70
N THR A 125 -1.60 4.04 -7.48
CA THR A 125 -1.63 4.18 -8.95
C THR A 125 -1.67 2.81 -9.60
N ARG A 126 -2.61 2.60 -10.51
CA ARG A 126 -2.70 1.41 -11.37
C ARG A 126 -2.71 1.85 -12.84
N GLY A 127 -1.75 1.34 -13.62
CA GLY A 127 -1.49 1.89 -14.95
C GLY A 127 -1.05 3.36 -14.85
N ASP A 128 -1.71 4.24 -15.60
CA ASP A 128 -1.35 5.66 -15.67
C ASP A 128 -2.25 6.56 -14.79
N ALA A 129 -3.06 6.00 -13.91
CA ALA A 129 -4.03 6.78 -13.15
C ALA A 129 -4.05 6.42 -11.66
N ILE A 130 -4.30 7.40 -10.81
CA ILE A 130 -4.58 7.17 -9.41
C ILE A 130 -5.94 6.46 -9.30
N ALA A 131 -5.92 5.25 -8.79
CA ALA A 131 -7.10 4.41 -8.57
C ALA A 131 -7.77 4.74 -7.23
N SER A 132 -6.97 4.91 -6.17
CA SER A 132 -7.46 5.18 -4.82
C SER A 132 -6.47 6.02 -4.00
N TYR A 133 -6.95 6.47 -2.85
CA TYR A 133 -6.16 6.96 -1.72
C TYR A 133 -6.49 6.11 -0.51
N GLU A 134 -5.46 5.67 0.20
CA GLU A 134 -5.58 4.71 1.29
C GLU A 134 -4.96 5.26 2.57
N THR A 135 -5.49 4.86 3.69
CA THR A 135 -4.94 5.20 5.00
C THR A 135 -5.48 4.28 6.07
N THR A 136 -4.76 4.21 7.17
CA THR A 136 -5.23 3.52 8.38
C THR A 136 -5.84 4.51 9.35
N ILE A 137 -7.01 4.18 9.89
CA ILE A 137 -7.65 4.94 10.96
C ILE A 137 -7.58 4.13 12.26
N THR A 138 -7.07 4.76 13.31
CA THR A 138 -7.03 4.18 14.66
C THR A 138 -8.05 4.89 15.56
N SER A 139 -9.02 4.16 16.08
CA SER A 139 -10.04 4.67 16.99
C SER A 139 -10.30 3.66 18.11
N LYS A 140 -10.33 4.12 19.35
CA LYS A 140 -10.58 3.27 20.55
C LYS A 140 -9.68 2.03 20.60
N GLY A 141 -8.42 2.17 20.17
CA GLY A 141 -7.45 1.07 20.14
C GLY A 141 -7.63 0.08 18.97
N GLN A 142 -8.65 0.24 18.15
CA GLN A 142 -8.86 -0.55 16.94
C GLN A 142 -8.30 0.17 15.73
N ARG A 143 -7.64 -0.58 14.87
CA ARG A 143 -7.07 -0.12 13.62
C ARG A 143 -7.88 -0.68 12.45
N ARG A 144 -8.21 0.15 11.49
CA ARG A 144 -8.86 -0.26 10.24
C ARG A 144 -8.27 0.51 9.08
N GLU A 145 -8.15 -0.13 7.96
CA GLU A 145 -7.79 0.47 6.70
C GLU A 145 -9.03 1.00 5.99
N VAL A 146 -8.89 2.09 5.26
CA VAL A 146 -9.92 2.68 4.43
C VAL A 146 -9.32 3.17 3.13
N ALA A 147 -10.07 2.98 2.05
CA ALA A 147 -9.68 3.42 0.72
C ALA A 147 -10.81 4.23 0.07
N PHE A 148 -10.44 5.25 -0.71
CA PHE A 148 -11.37 6.13 -1.41
C PHE A 148 -10.90 6.39 -2.83
N THR A 149 -11.82 6.40 -3.78
CA THR A 149 -11.52 6.87 -5.13
C THR A 149 -11.12 8.35 -5.12
N PRO A 150 -10.48 8.89 -6.17
CA PRO A 150 -10.18 10.33 -6.27
C PRO A 150 -11.40 11.25 -6.12
N GLN A 151 -12.61 10.72 -6.31
CA GLN A 151 -13.88 11.43 -6.11
C GLN A 151 -14.42 11.30 -4.68
N GLY A 152 -13.69 10.62 -3.78
CA GLY A 152 -14.07 10.43 -2.37
C GLY A 152 -15.11 9.35 -2.13
N ALA A 153 -15.45 8.54 -3.12
CA ALA A 153 -16.28 7.37 -2.92
C ALA A 153 -15.47 6.24 -2.25
N PRO A 154 -16.05 5.49 -1.28
CA PRO A 154 -15.35 4.38 -0.68
C PRO A 154 -15.07 3.30 -1.74
N VAL A 155 -13.84 2.79 -1.73
CA VAL A 155 -13.48 1.61 -2.52
C VAL A 155 -14.09 0.40 -1.81
N LYS A 156 -14.88 -0.38 -2.56
CA LYS A 156 -15.41 -1.65 -2.04
C LYS A 156 -14.27 -2.67 -2.05
N ALA A 157 -14.15 -3.42 -0.98
CA ALA A 157 -13.36 -4.64 -1.01
C ALA A 157 -14.00 -5.63 -2.00
N ASP A 158 -13.21 -6.19 -2.87
CA ASP A 158 -13.62 -7.27 -3.78
C ASP A 158 -13.78 -8.60 -3.01
#